data_719c1717e2a55665497e5e5497069b86
#
_entry.id   719c1717e2a55665497e5e5497069b86
#
_cell.length_a   1.000
_cell.length_b   1.000
_cell.length_c   1.000
_cell.angle_alpha   90.00
_cell.angle_beta   90.00
_cell.angle_gamma   90.00
#
_symmetry.space_group_name_H-M   'P 1'
#
loop_
_entity.id
_entity.type
_entity.pdbx_description
1 polymer ?
#
loop_
_entity_poly.entity_id
_entity_poly.type
_entity_poly.pdbx_seq_one_letter_code
_entity_poly.pdbx_strand_id
1 'polypeptide(L)'
;MQIKSLVRGARCTAVAAALAACPHKFETLTPDPTAPLPTAGIAAQPVAVLPLTLLAAEDSLHWEALLGERRAALAKCDSIIGTLLKGRAPEVTWILPDDLRRVARRAPGIAPAPDQMGSAILFHPTKQQPEMVPDPLRTELRTLAALAGGGRYALVPAGLTYRRATVPGGGPGGVGAQRAAPLLRAVATAELTVVLVDVRTGRVGFRTVARGEGDDPWTALTRAVKNLTPGLP
;
A
#
# COMPACT_ATOMS: atom_id res chain seq x y z
N MET A 1 88.29 -11.42 -18.46
CA MET A 1 87.13 -10.57 -18.19
C MET A 1 85.98 -11.48 -17.84
N GLN A 2 85.61 -11.56 -16.52
CA GLN A 2 84.68 -12.48 -16.00
C GLN A 2 83.28 -11.88 -16.05
N ILE A 3 82.27 -12.65 -16.45
CA ILE A 3 80.86 -12.34 -16.19
C ILE A 3 80.25 -13.55 -15.57
N LYS A 4 79.84 -13.38 -14.29
CA LYS A 4 79.16 -14.36 -13.45
C LYS A 4 77.73 -14.47 -13.84
N SER A 5 77.26 -15.67 -14.11
CA SER A 5 75.86 -16.04 -14.24
C SER A 5 75.18 -16.09 -12.85
N LEU A 6 74.02 -15.42 -12.73
CA LEU A 6 73.19 -15.49 -11.55
C LEU A 6 71.84 -16.13 -11.93
N VAL A 7 71.69 -17.39 -11.52
CA VAL A 7 70.44 -18.13 -11.60
C VAL A 7 69.56 -17.64 -10.46
N ARG A 8 68.37 -17.09 -10.78
CA ARG A 8 67.31 -16.79 -9.80
C ARG A 8 66.12 -17.67 -10.07
N GLY A 9 65.85 -18.53 -9.10
CA GLY A 9 64.74 -19.44 -9.11
C GLY A 9 63.39 -18.75 -8.98
N ALA A 10 62.46 -19.12 -9.84
CA ALA A 10 61.05 -18.72 -9.81
C ALA A 10 60.33 -19.52 -8.71
N ARG A 11 59.88 -18.86 -7.68
CA ARG A 11 58.92 -19.41 -6.71
C ARG A 11 57.49 -19.21 -7.24
N CYS A 12 56.83 -20.27 -7.68
CA CYS A 12 55.41 -20.30 -7.95
C CYS A 12 54.65 -20.21 -6.61
N THR A 13 54.06 -19.06 -6.32
CA THR A 13 53.07 -18.91 -5.27
C THR A 13 51.69 -19.22 -5.83
N ALA A 14 51.15 -20.35 -5.46
CA ALA A 14 49.75 -20.71 -5.75
C ALA A 14 48.83 -19.82 -4.89
N VAL A 15 48.11 -18.91 -5.55
CA VAL A 15 47.03 -18.13 -4.91
C VAL A 15 45.78 -18.97 -4.96
N ALA A 16 45.42 -19.58 -3.81
CA ALA A 16 44.13 -20.22 -3.61
C ALA A 16 43.07 -19.13 -3.48
N ALA A 17 42.25 -18.92 -4.53
CA ALA A 17 41.08 -18.06 -4.48
C ALA A 17 39.99 -18.75 -3.65
N ALA A 18 39.83 -18.34 -2.42
CA ALA A 18 38.70 -18.71 -1.58
C ALA A 18 37.46 -17.98 -2.09
N LEU A 19 36.62 -18.69 -2.83
CA LEU A 19 35.25 -18.24 -3.16
C LEU A 19 34.43 -18.26 -1.86
N ALA A 20 34.37 -17.12 -1.18
CA ALA A 20 33.43 -16.88 -0.10
C ALA A 20 32.03 -16.81 -0.72
N ALA A 21 31.31 -17.92 -0.66
CA ALA A 21 29.87 -17.96 -0.93
C ALA A 21 29.20 -17.09 0.15
N CYS A 22 28.84 -15.86 -0.18
CA CYS A 22 27.97 -15.04 0.63
C CYS A 22 26.61 -15.75 0.72
N PRO A 23 26.14 -16.20 1.89
CA PRO A 23 24.78 -16.66 2.03
C PRO A 23 23.89 -15.43 1.80
N HIS A 24 23.19 -15.38 0.68
CA HIS A 24 22.07 -14.46 0.52
C HIS A 24 21.04 -14.82 1.60
N LYS A 25 21.10 -14.12 2.72
CA LYS A 25 19.97 -14.09 3.65
C LYS A 25 18.80 -13.53 2.86
N PHE A 26 17.85 -14.39 2.53
CA PHE A 26 16.50 -13.94 2.22
C PHE A 26 16.02 -13.22 3.47
N GLU A 27 16.18 -11.89 3.51
CA GLU A 27 15.48 -11.06 4.46
C GLU A 27 13.99 -11.26 4.16
N THR A 28 13.34 -12.07 4.95
CA THR A 28 11.88 -12.07 5.06
C THR A 28 11.51 -10.63 5.35
N LEU A 29 10.91 -9.95 4.35
CA LEU A 29 10.37 -8.61 4.51
C LEU A 29 9.37 -8.68 5.64
N THR A 30 9.78 -8.25 6.82
CA THR A 30 8.86 -8.04 7.94
C THR A 30 7.85 -7.01 7.46
N PRO A 31 6.55 -7.32 7.46
CA PRO A 31 5.56 -6.35 7.04
C PRO A 31 5.73 -5.08 7.86
N ASP A 32 5.72 -3.92 7.21
CA ASP A 32 5.82 -2.63 7.90
C ASP A 32 4.79 -2.56 9.03
N PRO A 33 5.18 -2.07 10.23
CA PRO A 33 4.25 -1.93 11.33
C PRO A 33 3.07 -1.07 10.88
N THR A 34 1.86 -1.56 11.10
CA THR A 34 0.63 -0.83 10.82
C THR A 34 0.48 0.31 11.82
N ALA A 35 0.90 1.50 11.44
CA ALA A 35 0.66 2.70 12.25
C ALA A 35 -0.74 3.26 11.94
N PRO A 36 -1.52 3.68 12.95
CA PRO A 36 -2.78 4.34 12.73
C PRO A 36 -2.57 5.72 12.08
N LEU A 37 -3.60 6.18 11.35
CA LEU A 37 -3.59 7.51 10.73
C LEU A 37 -3.49 8.58 11.82
N PRO A 38 -2.57 9.57 11.71
CA PRO A 38 -2.38 10.64 12.69
C PRO A 38 -3.49 11.70 12.58
N THR A 39 -4.74 11.35 12.92
CA THR A 39 -5.92 12.22 12.77
C THR A 39 -5.81 13.50 13.56
N ALA A 40 -5.16 13.47 14.73
CA ALA A 40 -4.91 14.67 15.53
C ALA A 40 -4.09 15.76 14.78
N GLY A 41 -3.17 15.36 13.92
CA GLY A 41 -2.36 16.28 13.11
C GLY A 41 -3.11 16.94 11.96
N ILE A 42 -4.27 16.42 11.59
CA ILE A 42 -5.12 16.91 10.51
C ILE A 42 -6.52 17.30 10.99
N ALA A 43 -6.74 17.34 12.30
CA ALA A 43 -8.01 17.74 12.90
C ALA A 43 -8.42 19.15 12.44
N ALA A 44 -9.71 19.35 12.26
CA ALA A 44 -10.33 20.60 11.79
C ALA A 44 -9.83 21.08 10.41
N GLN A 45 -9.10 20.23 9.65
CA GLN A 45 -8.65 20.58 8.30
C GLN A 45 -9.45 19.80 7.25
N PRO A 46 -9.71 20.42 6.08
CA PRO A 46 -10.25 19.70 4.94
C PRO A 46 -9.18 18.76 4.35
N VAL A 47 -9.54 17.50 4.24
CA VAL A 47 -8.68 16.43 3.67
C VAL A 47 -9.38 15.78 2.50
N ALA A 48 -8.79 15.90 1.32
CA ALA A 48 -9.32 15.26 0.12
C ALA A 48 -8.98 13.75 0.14
N VAL A 49 -9.97 12.90 0.03
CA VAL A 49 -9.80 11.44 -0.08
C VAL A 49 -9.92 11.04 -1.54
N LEU A 50 -8.82 10.58 -2.14
CA LEU A 50 -8.85 10.10 -3.52
C LEU A 50 -9.60 8.77 -3.64
N PRO A 51 -10.18 8.48 -4.81
CA PRO A 51 -10.73 7.17 -5.08
C PRO A 51 -9.63 6.11 -5.16
N LEU A 52 -9.96 4.89 -4.75
CA LEU A 52 -9.11 3.72 -4.93
C LEU A 52 -9.06 3.36 -6.41
N THR A 53 -7.85 3.18 -6.98
CA THR A 53 -7.66 2.81 -8.39
C THR A 53 -7.07 1.42 -8.58
N LEU A 54 -6.38 0.89 -7.56
CA LEU A 54 -5.77 -0.43 -7.57
C LEU A 54 -6.47 -1.37 -6.59
N LEU A 55 -7.10 -2.41 -7.16
CA LEU A 55 -7.70 -3.51 -6.41
C LEU A 55 -7.16 -4.83 -6.99
N ALA A 56 -6.58 -5.67 -6.15
CA ALA A 56 -6.09 -6.99 -6.51
C ALA A 56 -6.49 -8.01 -5.44
N ALA A 57 -6.80 -9.22 -5.87
CA ALA A 57 -7.03 -10.36 -5.00
C ALA A 57 -6.16 -11.53 -5.47
N GLU A 58 -5.65 -12.30 -4.53
CA GLU A 58 -4.91 -13.52 -4.84
C GLU A 58 -5.86 -14.57 -5.42
N ASP A 59 -5.49 -15.20 -6.54
CA ASP A 59 -6.34 -16.18 -7.26
C ASP A 59 -6.80 -17.32 -6.34
N SER A 60 -5.97 -17.68 -5.37
CA SER A 60 -6.26 -18.75 -4.39
C SER A 60 -7.49 -18.47 -3.51
N LEU A 61 -7.99 -17.23 -3.48
CA LEU A 61 -9.18 -16.84 -2.72
C LEU A 61 -10.49 -17.14 -3.45
N HIS A 62 -10.46 -17.22 -4.77
CA HIS A 62 -11.64 -17.41 -5.63
C HIS A 62 -12.75 -16.39 -5.36
N TRP A 63 -12.34 -15.10 -5.19
CA TRP A 63 -13.25 -14.00 -4.83
C TRP A 63 -13.77 -13.20 -6.02
N GLU A 64 -13.53 -13.67 -7.25
CA GLU A 64 -13.95 -13.00 -8.48
C GLU A 64 -15.47 -12.75 -8.49
N ALA A 65 -16.26 -13.76 -8.09
CA ALA A 65 -17.72 -13.65 -8.01
C ALA A 65 -18.19 -12.70 -6.89
N LEU A 66 -17.44 -12.60 -5.77
CA LEU A 66 -17.76 -11.72 -4.67
C LEU A 66 -17.38 -10.26 -4.95
N LEU A 67 -16.30 -10.03 -5.67
CA LEU A 67 -15.87 -8.72 -6.11
C LEU A 67 -16.72 -8.20 -7.27
N GLY A 68 -17.11 -9.11 -8.20
CA GLY A 68 -17.92 -8.78 -9.36
C GLY A 68 -17.19 -7.85 -10.33
N GLU A 69 -17.94 -6.94 -10.92
CA GLU A 69 -17.40 -5.97 -11.88
C GLU A 69 -16.46 -4.97 -11.19
N ARG A 70 -15.26 -4.77 -11.76
CA ARG A 70 -14.16 -3.98 -11.15
C ARG A 70 -14.58 -2.57 -10.75
N ARG A 71 -15.34 -1.87 -11.61
CA ARG A 71 -15.75 -0.50 -11.34
C ARG A 71 -16.72 -0.43 -10.16
N ALA A 72 -17.64 -1.38 -10.07
CA ALA A 72 -18.59 -1.49 -8.96
C ALA A 72 -17.85 -1.84 -7.65
N ALA A 73 -16.86 -2.74 -7.71
CA ALA A 73 -16.04 -3.10 -6.57
C ALA A 73 -15.24 -1.90 -6.03
N LEU A 74 -14.60 -1.12 -6.90
CA LEU A 74 -13.86 0.10 -6.52
C LEU A 74 -14.80 1.14 -5.89
N ALA A 75 -15.97 1.38 -6.48
CA ALA A 75 -16.96 2.31 -5.93
C ALA A 75 -17.45 1.86 -4.53
N LYS A 76 -17.62 0.55 -4.33
CA LYS A 76 -17.97 -0.01 -3.02
C LYS A 76 -16.84 0.14 -2.01
N CYS A 77 -15.58 -0.06 -2.43
CA CYS A 77 -14.42 0.22 -1.57
C CYS A 77 -14.39 1.69 -1.13
N ASP A 78 -14.57 2.64 -2.07
CA ASP A 78 -14.60 4.08 -1.77
C ASP A 78 -15.71 4.40 -0.75
N SER A 79 -16.90 3.80 -0.91
CA SER A 79 -18.02 3.99 0.01
C SER A 79 -17.71 3.48 1.42
N ILE A 80 -17.12 2.29 1.54
CA ILE A 80 -16.73 1.70 2.84
C ILE A 80 -15.66 2.58 3.51
N ILE A 81 -14.61 2.93 2.78
CA ILE A 81 -13.53 3.78 3.30
C ILE A 81 -14.10 5.13 3.76
N GLY A 82 -14.87 5.80 2.91
CA GLY A 82 -15.43 7.11 3.23
C GLY A 82 -16.39 7.10 4.41
N THR A 83 -17.26 6.10 4.51
CA THR A 83 -18.20 5.95 5.63
C THR A 83 -17.47 5.74 6.95
N LEU A 84 -16.44 4.88 6.95
CA LEU A 84 -15.68 4.59 8.16
C LEU A 84 -14.79 5.77 8.56
N LEU A 85 -14.17 6.48 7.63
CA LEU A 85 -13.40 7.70 7.93
C LEU A 85 -14.28 8.76 8.61
N LYS A 86 -15.46 9.03 8.07
CA LYS A 86 -16.42 9.99 8.67
C LYS A 86 -16.89 9.57 10.05
N GLY A 87 -17.17 8.27 10.23
CA GLY A 87 -17.68 7.77 11.51
C GLY A 87 -16.65 7.63 12.61
N ARG A 88 -15.38 7.40 12.25
CA ARG A 88 -14.31 7.10 13.23
C ARG A 88 -13.32 8.25 13.46
N ALA A 89 -13.29 9.23 12.57
CA ALA A 89 -12.47 10.43 12.67
C ALA A 89 -13.31 11.67 12.28
N PRO A 90 -14.38 11.96 13.05
CA PRO A 90 -15.30 13.07 12.76
C PRO A 90 -14.64 14.45 12.97
N GLU A 91 -13.51 14.50 13.67
CA GLU A 91 -12.72 15.71 13.88
C GLU A 91 -12.06 16.22 12.59
N VAL A 92 -12.00 15.39 11.53
CA VAL A 92 -11.43 15.75 10.23
C VAL A 92 -12.55 16.07 9.24
N THR A 93 -12.42 17.12 8.46
CA THR A 93 -13.37 17.44 7.39
C THR A 93 -13.01 16.64 6.13
N TRP A 94 -13.63 15.49 5.96
CA TRP A 94 -13.39 14.59 4.84
C TRP A 94 -14.11 15.04 3.57
N ILE A 95 -13.36 15.32 2.49
CA ILE A 95 -13.88 15.53 1.14
C ILE A 95 -13.76 14.18 0.41
N LEU A 96 -14.88 13.49 0.24
CA LEU A 96 -14.89 12.11 -0.26
C LEU A 96 -14.74 12.01 -1.78
N PRO A 97 -14.43 10.83 -2.34
CA PRO A 97 -14.29 10.61 -3.77
C PRO A 97 -15.46 11.12 -4.60
N ASP A 98 -16.70 10.97 -4.13
CA ASP A 98 -17.88 11.45 -4.84
C ASP A 98 -17.96 12.99 -4.90
N ASP A 99 -17.49 13.68 -3.87
CA ASP A 99 -17.38 15.14 -3.86
C ASP A 99 -16.32 15.58 -4.88
N LEU A 100 -15.17 14.89 -4.93
CA LEU A 100 -14.11 15.15 -5.91
C LEU A 100 -14.57 14.91 -7.33
N ARG A 101 -15.31 13.81 -7.59
CA ARG A 101 -15.94 13.52 -8.90
C ARG A 101 -16.92 14.61 -9.29
N ARG A 102 -17.68 15.15 -8.32
CA ARG A 102 -18.62 16.26 -8.55
C ARG A 102 -17.89 17.54 -8.91
N VAL A 103 -16.80 17.86 -8.21
CA VAL A 103 -15.93 19.00 -8.52
C VAL A 103 -15.33 18.88 -9.91
N ALA A 104 -14.80 17.70 -10.25
CA ALA A 104 -14.22 17.46 -11.57
C ALA A 104 -15.24 17.67 -12.71
N ARG A 105 -16.48 17.21 -12.53
CA ARG A 105 -17.55 17.45 -13.51
C ARG A 105 -17.95 18.91 -13.68
N ARG A 106 -17.74 19.76 -12.65
CA ARG A 106 -18.03 21.20 -12.71
C ARG A 106 -16.95 22.04 -13.39
N ALA A 107 -15.73 21.49 -13.48
CA ALA A 107 -14.59 22.18 -14.08
C ALA A 107 -13.93 21.31 -15.18
N PRO A 108 -14.67 20.98 -16.26
CA PRO A 108 -14.16 20.13 -17.33
C PRO A 108 -12.97 20.79 -18.03
N GLY A 109 -11.92 20.01 -18.31
CA GLY A 109 -10.68 20.50 -18.93
C GLY A 109 -9.70 21.19 -17.97
N ILE A 110 -10.12 21.51 -16.72
CA ILE A 110 -9.25 22.08 -15.68
C ILE A 110 -8.99 21.04 -14.58
N ALA A 111 -10.05 20.45 -14.05
CA ALA A 111 -9.94 19.45 -13.01
C ALA A 111 -9.55 18.09 -13.61
N PRO A 112 -8.54 17.41 -13.04
CA PRO A 112 -8.23 16.05 -13.43
C PRO A 112 -9.40 15.11 -13.05
N ALA A 113 -9.56 14.01 -13.79
CA ALA A 113 -10.52 12.97 -13.45
C ALA A 113 -10.01 12.15 -12.26
N PRO A 114 -10.65 12.17 -11.07
CA PRO A 114 -10.10 11.54 -9.88
C PRO A 114 -9.84 10.04 -10.06
N ASP A 115 -10.69 9.34 -10.79
CA ASP A 115 -10.56 7.89 -11.05
C ASP A 115 -9.43 7.52 -12.01
N GLN A 116 -8.81 8.50 -12.69
CA GLN A 116 -7.71 8.31 -13.65
C GLN A 116 -6.37 8.84 -13.14
N MET A 117 -6.35 9.40 -11.95
CA MET A 117 -5.16 10.00 -11.35
C MET A 117 -4.15 8.94 -10.90
N GLY A 118 -3.45 8.27 -11.61
CA GLY A 118 -2.38 7.27 -11.37
C GLY A 118 -1.90 7.02 -9.93
N SER A 119 -2.83 7.07 -8.95
CA SER A 119 -2.52 6.95 -7.50
C SER A 119 -1.80 5.64 -7.13
N ALA A 120 -1.98 4.61 -7.95
CA ALA A 120 -1.29 3.33 -7.82
C ALA A 120 0.25 3.43 -7.91
N ILE A 121 0.79 4.53 -8.45
CA ILE A 121 2.25 4.76 -8.46
C ILE A 121 2.81 4.89 -7.03
N LEU A 122 1.97 5.25 -6.06
CA LEU A 122 2.33 5.32 -4.65
C LEU A 122 2.24 3.95 -3.95
N PHE A 123 1.72 2.92 -4.62
CA PHE A 123 1.68 1.55 -4.15
C PHE A 123 3.00 0.86 -4.48
N HIS A 124 4.07 1.16 -3.73
CA HIS A 124 5.35 0.47 -3.89
C HIS A 124 5.74 -0.26 -2.61
N PRO A 125 6.05 -1.57 -2.71
CA PRO A 125 6.58 -2.34 -1.59
C PRO A 125 8.07 -2.06 -1.31
N THR A 126 8.71 -1.15 -2.03
CA THR A 126 10.16 -0.93 -1.99
C THR A 126 10.59 -0.11 -0.77
N LYS A 127 11.75 -0.48 -0.20
CA LYS A 127 12.41 0.22 0.92
C LYS A 127 12.77 1.68 0.60
N GLN A 128 12.85 2.05 -0.67
CA GLN A 128 13.06 3.43 -1.15
C GLN A 128 11.72 4.03 -1.61
N GLN A 129 10.89 4.40 -0.64
CA GLN A 129 9.63 5.06 -0.94
C GLN A 129 9.91 6.54 -1.23
N PRO A 130 9.35 7.11 -2.31
CA PRO A 130 9.58 8.51 -2.61
C PRO A 130 9.00 9.38 -1.50
N GLU A 131 9.83 10.31 -0.99
CA GLU A 131 9.38 11.33 -0.04
C GLU A 131 8.47 12.36 -0.71
N MET A 132 8.47 12.42 -2.02
CA MET A 132 7.65 13.31 -2.82
C MET A 132 6.82 12.54 -3.84
N VAL A 133 5.60 12.99 -4.00
CA VAL A 133 4.71 12.48 -5.04
C VAL A 133 5.26 12.88 -6.42
N PRO A 134 5.42 11.93 -7.36
CA PRO A 134 5.90 12.24 -8.70
C PRO A 134 4.86 13.00 -9.52
N ASP A 135 5.32 13.77 -10.51
CA ASP A 135 4.44 14.32 -11.54
C ASP A 135 4.04 13.21 -12.55
N PRO A 136 2.83 13.26 -13.12
CA PRO A 136 1.85 14.37 -13.04
C PRO A 136 0.98 14.36 -11.77
N LEU A 137 0.96 13.26 -10.99
CA LEU A 137 0.06 13.08 -9.85
C LEU A 137 0.13 14.25 -8.85
N ARG A 138 1.32 14.80 -8.58
CA ARG A 138 1.49 15.95 -7.69
C ARG A 138 0.73 17.19 -8.16
N THR A 139 0.83 17.50 -9.45
CA THR A 139 0.15 18.66 -10.05
C THR A 139 -1.37 18.45 -10.07
N GLU A 140 -1.82 17.24 -10.39
CA GLU A 140 -3.23 16.86 -10.40
C GLU A 140 -3.85 16.94 -8.99
N LEU A 141 -3.16 16.43 -7.96
CA LEU A 141 -3.57 16.53 -6.55
C LEU A 141 -3.75 17.99 -6.12
N ARG A 142 -2.79 18.84 -6.46
CA ARG A 142 -2.85 20.27 -6.11
C ARG A 142 -4.05 20.95 -6.77
N THR A 143 -4.27 20.70 -8.05
CA THR A 143 -5.38 21.27 -8.80
C THR A 143 -6.72 20.80 -8.23
N LEU A 144 -6.87 19.49 -8.01
CA LEU A 144 -8.11 18.91 -7.49
C LEU A 144 -8.43 19.41 -6.09
N ALA A 145 -7.43 19.43 -5.19
CA ALA A 145 -7.60 19.92 -3.82
C ALA A 145 -7.98 21.40 -3.79
N ALA A 146 -7.35 22.24 -4.64
CA ALA A 146 -7.69 23.67 -4.73
C ALA A 146 -9.14 23.86 -5.16
N LEU A 147 -9.62 23.13 -6.16
CA LEU A 147 -11.01 23.19 -6.64
C LEU A 147 -12.01 22.62 -5.62
N ALA A 148 -11.59 21.69 -4.78
CA ALA A 148 -12.44 21.04 -3.80
C ALA A 148 -12.53 21.78 -2.44
N GLY A 149 -12.03 22.99 -2.34
CA GLY A 149 -12.10 23.82 -1.13
C GLY A 149 -10.75 24.16 -0.50
N GLY A 150 -9.64 23.89 -1.19
CA GLY A 150 -8.30 24.37 -0.79
C GLY A 150 -7.66 23.62 0.38
N GLY A 151 -8.02 22.37 0.62
CA GLY A 151 -7.42 21.52 1.65
C GLY A 151 -5.89 21.36 1.48
N ARG A 152 -5.17 21.36 2.60
CA ARG A 152 -3.72 21.19 2.61
C ARG A 152 -3.32 19.73 2.39
N TYR A 153 -4.15 18.77 2.79
CA TYR A 153 -3.81 17.36 2.78
C TYR A 153 -4.71 16.57 1.85
N ALA A 154 -4.13 15.56 1.23
CA ALA A 154 -4.85 14.52 0.51
C ALA A 154 -4.52 13.15 1.09
N LEU A 155 -5.54 12.36 1.37
CA LEU A 155 -5.45 10.95 1.71
C LEU A 155 -5.57 10.14 0.42
N VAL A 156 -4.54 9.39 0.09
CA VAL A 156 -4.47 8.60 -1.15
C VAL A 156 -4.48 7.12 -0.79
N PRO A 157 -5.62 6.41 -0.98
CA PRO A 157 -5.63 4.96 -1.01
C PRO A 157 -4.87 4.48 -2.24
N ALA A 158 -3.59 4.13 -2.06
CA ALA A 158 -2.70 3.80 -3.17
C ALA A 158 -3.00 2.42 -3.76
N GLY A 159 -3.49 1.48 -2.94
CA GLY A 159 -3.87 0.14 -3.38
C GLY A 159 -4.46 -0.70 -2.28
N LEU A 160 -5.29 -1.64 -2.69
CA LEU A 160 -5.90 -2.66 -1.85
C LEU A 160 -5.57 -4.03 -2.42
N THR A 161 -4.95 -4.88 -1.61
CA THR A 161 -4.65 -6.26 -1.98
C THR A 161 -5.27 -7.22 -0.98
N TYR A 162 -5.83 -8.31 -1.48
CA TYR A 162 -6.33 -9.41 -0.68
C TYR A 162 -5.42 -10.61 -0.82
N ARG A 163 -4.92 -11.13 0.29
CA ARG A 163 -4.07 -12.30 0.33
C ARG A 163 -4.66 -13.35 1.25
N ARG A 164 -4.40 -14.61 0.98
CA ARG A 164 -4.79 -15.67 1.90
C ARG A 164 -4.05 -15.48 3.23
N ALA A 165 -4.79 -15.49 4.33
CA ALA A 165 -4.19 -15.41 5.66
C ALA A 165 -3.33 -16.66 5.90
N THR A 166 -2.05 -16.48 6.18
CA THR A 166 -1.17 -17.57 6.63
C THR A 166 -1.48 -17.85 8.09
N VAL A 167 -2.02 -19.03 8.37
CA VAL A 167 -2.19 -19.48 9.77
C VAL A 167 -0.78 -19.70 10.35
N PRO A 168 -0.38 -18.96 11.39
CA PRO A 168 0.89 -19.20 12.04
C PRO A 168 0.84 -20.57 12.72
N GLY A 169 1.61 -21.56 12.24
CA GLY A 169 1.66 -22.88 12.84
C GLY A 169 1.66 -24.06 11.89
N GLY A 170 1.41 -23.84 10.60
CA GLY A 170 1.56 -24.88 9.58
C GLY A 170 3.03 -25.08 9.17
N GLY A 171 3.87 -25.61 10.07
CA GLY A 171 5.21 -26.05 9.72
C GLY A 171 5.18 -27.15 8.65
N PRO A 172 6.24 -27.32 7.81
CA PRO A 172 6.27 -28.27 6.69
C PRO A 172 6.29 -29.77 7.10
N GLY A 173 5.80 -30.11 8.29
CA GLY A 173 5.79 -31.47 8.84
C GLY A 173 4.43 -32.04 9.25
N GLY A 174 3.34 -31.29 9.15
CA GLY A 174 2.01 -31.74 9.61
C GLY A 174 1.20 -32.46 8.54
N VAL A 175 1.57 -33.71 8.19
CA VAL A 175 0.83 -34.53 7.18
C VAL A 175 -0.56 -34.98 7.67
N GLY A 176 -0.97 -34.60 8.87
CA GLY A 176 -2.21 -35.05 9.51
C GLY A 176 -3.42 -34.11 9.44
N ALA A 177 -3.22 -32.82 9.18
CA ALA A 177 -4.30 -31.83 9.31
C ALA A 177 -5.05 -31.51 7.99
N GLN A 178 -4.61 -32.02 6.85
CA GLN A 178 -5.19 -31.67 5.54
C GLN A 178 -6.48 -32.41 5.19
N ARG A 179 -6.96 -33.36 6.01
CA ARG A 179 -8.13 -34.19 5.65
C ARG A 179 -9.48 -33.73 6.24
N ALA A 180 -9.54 -32.66 7.02
CA ALA A 180 -10.77 -32.32 7.75
C ALA A 180 -11.35 -30.92 7.51
N ALA A 181 -10.98 -30.17 6.50
CA ALA A 181 -11.53 -28.83 6.28
C ALA A 181 -11.92 -28.51 4.83
N PRO A 182 -12.91 -29.21 4.22
CA PRO A 182 -13.42 -28.79 2.91
C PRO A 182 -14.40 -27.61 2.95
N LEU A 183 -14.73 -27.03 4.09
CA LEU A 183 -15.79 -26.00 4.23
C LEU A 183 -15.38 -24.75 5.02
N LEU A 184 -14.13 -24.62 5.49
CA LEU A 184 -13.69 -23.38 6.08
C LEU A 184 -13.48 -22.37 4.95
N ARG A 185 -14.32 -21.34 4.87
CA ARG A 185 -14.11 -20.20 3.99
C ARG A 185 -12.67 -19.70 4.18
N ALA A 186 -11.98 -19.47 3.08
CA ALA A 186 -10.61 -18.98 3.13
C ALA A 186 -10.62 -17.61 3.81
N VAL A 187 -10.05 -17.55 5.01
CA VAL A 187 -9.80 -16.26 5.66
C VAL A 187 -8.71 -15.54 4.86
N ALA A 188 -8.98 -14.32 4.49
CA ALA A 188 -8.02 -13.47 3.79
C ALA A 188 -7.69 -12.23 4.59
N THR A 189 -6.50 -11.73 4.37
CA THR A 189 -6.04 -10.42 4.88
C THR A 189 -6.19 -9.38 3.78
N ALA A 190 -6.96 -8.33 4.03
CA ALA A 190 -6.95 -7.11 3.24
C ALA A 190 -5.76 -6.25 3.68
N GLU A 191 -4.93 -5.83 2.73
CA GLU A 191 -3.85 -4.87 2.94
C GLU A 191 -4.18 -3.60 2.16
N LEU A 192 -4.59 -2.56 2.88
CA LEU A 192 -4.89 -1.24 2.33
C LEU A 192 -3.71 -0.31 2.55
N THR A 193 -2.99 0.01 1.47
CA THR A 193 -1.92 1.00 1.50
C THR A 193 -2.49 2.40 1.40
N VAL A 194 -2.18 3.24 2.38
CA VAL A 194 -2.65 4.62 2.46
C VAL A 194 -1.49 5.57 2.61
N VAL A 195 -1.55 6.68 1.86
CA VAL A 195 -0.54 7.74 1.87
C VAL A 195 -1.20 9.08 2.16
N LEU A 196 -0.71 9.82 3.14
CA LEU A 196 -1.11 11.19 3.41
C LEU A 196 -0.10 12.15 2.77
N VAL A 197 -0.57 13.01 1.89
CA VAL A 197 0.24 13.94 1.09
C VAL A 197 -0.07 15.37 1.48
N ASP A 198 0.95 16.19 1.74
CA ASP A 198 0.83 17.66 1.75
C ASP A 198 0.76 18.12 0.28
N VAL A 199 -0.42 18.50 -0.18
CA VAL A 199 -0.66 18.85 -1.59
C VAL A 199 0.06 20.13 -2.02
N ARG A 200 0.39 21.00 -1.08
CA ARG A 200 1.10 22.26 -1.37
C ARG A 200 2.56 22.00 -1.74
N THR A 201 3.21 21.10 -1.03
CA THR A 201 4.63 20.77 -1.24
C THR A 201 4.82 19.52 -2.10
N GLY A 202 3.81 18.65 -2.17
CA GLY A 202 3.90 17.32 -2.78
C GLY A 202 4.63 16.30 -1.91
N ARG A 203 4.95 16.64 -0.64
CA ARG A 203 5.65 15.71 0.25
C ARG A 203 4.70 14.65 0.81
N VAL A 204 5.21 13.44 0.91
CA VAL A 204 4.55 12.37 1.65
C VAL A 204 4.79 12.61 3.14
N GLY A 205 3.73 12.99 3.85
CA GLY A 205 3.79 13.23 5.29
C GLY A 205 3.63 11.97 6.13
N PHE A 206 2.89 10.98 5.62
CA PHE A 206 2.64 9.73 6.32
C PHE A 206 2.29 8.62 5.32
N ARG A 207 2.70 7.40 5.64
CA ARG A 207 2.36 6.19 4.87
C ARG A 207 2.14 5.04 5.84
N THR A 208 1.13 4.23 5.55
CA THR A 208 0.84 3.03 6.33
C THR A 208 0.18 1.96 5.48
N VAL A 209 0.23 0.72 5.96
CA VAL A 209 -0.55 -0.40 5.43
C VAL A 209 -1.50 -0.87 6.52
N ALA A 210 -2.77 -0.58 6.34
CA ALA A 210 -3.82 -1.07 7.24
C ALA A 210 -4.20 -2.50 6.87
N ARG A 211 -4.22 -3.40 7.86
CA ARG A 211 -4.55 -4.81 7.68
C ARG A 211 -5.85 -5.17 8.37
N GLY A 212 -6.64 -6.03 7.74
CA GLY A 212 -7.85 -6.58 8.32
C GLY A 212 -8.14 -7.95 7.75
N GLU A 213 -8.55 -8.89 8.60
CA GLU A 213 -8.87 -10.24 8.19
C GLU A 213 -10.39 -10.42 8.04
N GLY A 214 -10.82 -11.25 7.09
CA GLY A 214 -12.22 -11.56 6.86
C GLY A 214 -12.40 -12.80 5.99
N ASP A 215 -13.61 -13.36 6.03
CA ASP A 215 -14.05 -14.46 5.19
C ASP A 215 -14.68 -13.99 3.86
N ASP A 216 -14.80 -12.68 3.71
CA ASP A 216 -15.23 -11.99 2.49
C ASP A 216 -14.47 -10.67 2.32
N PRO A 217 -14.40 -10.11 1.08
CA PRO A 217 -13.60 -8.92 0.79
C PRO A 217 -14.07 -7.68 1.55
N TRP A 218 -15.36 -7.54 1.81
CA TRP A 218 -15.93 -6.35 2.41
C TRP A 218 -15.70 -6.31 3.92
N THR A 219 -15.81 -7.45 4.58
CA THR A 219 -15.49 -7.61 6.01
C THR A 219 -13.98 -7.39 6.24
N ALA A 220 -13.11 -7.97 5.40
CA ALA A 220 -11.68 -7.77 5.50
C ALA A 220 -11.30 -6.29 5.33
N LEU A 221 -11.84 -5.61 4.30
CA LEU A 221 -11.62 -4.18 4.09
C LEU A 221 -12.14 -3.34 5.26
N THR A 222 -13.35 -3.63 5.75
CA THR A 222 -13.94 -2.90 6.90
C THR A 222 -13.02 -2.97 8.12
N ARG A 223 -12.47 -4.13 8.43
CA ARG A 223 -11.51 -4.30 9.54
C ARG A 223 -10.20 -3.57 9.27
N ALA A 224 -9.68 -3.60 8.04
CA ALA A 224 -8.48 -2.85 7.67
C ALA A 224 -8.68 -1.34 7.91
N VAL A 225 -9.79 -0.75 7.44
CA VAL A 225 -10.07 0.67 7.66
C VAL A 225 -10.31 0.99 9.14
N LYS A 226 -10.94 0.09 9.91
CA LYS A 226 -11.08 0.26 11.37
C LYS A 226 -9.71 0.29 12.07
N ASN A 227 -8.74 -0.50 11.62
CA ASN A 227 -7.38 -0.49 12.15
C ASN A 227 -6.57 0.75 11.69
N LEU A 228 -6.91 1.31 10.53
CA LEU A 228 -6.34 2.58 10.07
C LEU A 228 -6.75 3.76 10.96
N THR A 229 -8.00 3.75 11.42
CA THR A 229 -8.56 4.79 12.28
C THR A 229 -9.06 4.15 13.57
N PRO A 230 -8.19 3.83 14.54
CA PRO A 230 -8.62 3.36 15.83
C PRO A 230 -9.49 4.48 16.43
N GLY A 231 -10.80 4.27 16.44
CA GLY A 231 -11.74 5.22 17.01
C GLY A 231 -11.45 5.43 18.49
N LEU A 232 -11.94 6.53 19.01
CA LEU A 232 -12.08 6.71 20.43
C LEU A 232 -12.76 5.46 21.01
N PRO A 233 -12.29 4.94 22.15
CA PRO A 233 -12.86 3.77 22.80
C PRO A 233 -14.35 3.93 23.09
#